data_8a63c2d8b1fbcab11bb010ffb6b91fcb
#
_entry.id   8a63c2d8b1fbcab11bb010ffb6b91fcb
#
_cell.length_a   1.000
_cell.length_b   1.000
_cell.length_c   1.000
_cell.angle_alpha   90.00
_cell.angle_beta   90.00
_cell.angle_gamma   90.00
#
_symmetry.space_group_name_H-M   'P 1'
#
loop_
_entity.id
_entity.type
_entity.pdbx_description
1 polymer ?
#
loop_
_entity_poly.entity_id
_entity_poly.type
_entity_poly.pdbx_seq_one_letter_code
_entity_poly.pdbx_strand_id
1 'polypeptide(L)'
;RGLGDVYKRQGIRKDSDILMHHCARPNKDRDIEIYRRTIELWNDGHKRLNYNDLPDELKTHKNRKSFLDRFKVVEGDEAYCHTMLAHISKDGHYFIHPDIEQHRSITVREAARIQSFPDDYFFEGPRTAQFVQIGNAVPTLMAKGIAEGIANELSKEGIDGKQSPT
;
A
#
# COMPACT_ATOMS: atom_id res chain seq x y z
N ARG A 1 -13.13 15.74 -0.13
CA ARG A 1 -13.55 14.59 0.70
C ARG A 1 -12.33 13.74 0.93
N GLY A 2 -11.79 13.72 2.17
CA GLY A 2 -10.53 13.05 2.46
C GLY A 2 -10.68 11.53 2.53
N LEU A 3 -9.58 10.81 2.27
CA LEU A 3 -9.47 9.34 2.40
C LEU A 3 -10.01 8.80 3.76
N GLY A 4 -10.00 9.62 4.82
CA GLY A 4 -10.56 9.27 6.13
C GLY A 4 -12.03 8.86 6.12
N ASP A 5 -12.86 9.47 5.27
CA ASP A 5 -14.30 9.14 5.16
C ASP A 5 -14.51 7.79 4.45
N VAL A 6 -13.63 7.43 3.52
CA VAL A 6 -13.69 6.13 2.83
C VAL A 6 -13.37 5.01 3.81
N TYR A 7 -12.34 5.15 4.63
CA TYR A 7 -11.95 4.14 5.60
C TYR A 7 -13.00 3.92 6.70
N LYS A 8 -13.68 4.99 7.14
CA LYS A 8 -14.82 4.87 8.07
C LYS A 8 -15.98 4.08 7.46
N ARG A 9 -16.36 4.38 6.21
CA ARG A 9 -17.45 3.68 5.51
C ARG A 9 -17.16 2.21 5.26
N GLN A 10 -15.88 1.84 5.06
CA GLN A 10 -15.46 0.46 4.85
C GLN A 10 -15.27 -0.31 6.16
N GLY A 11 -15.46 0.31 7.33
CA GLY A 11 -15.22 -0.32 8.64
C GLY A 11 -13.75 -0.57 8.96
N ILE A 12 -12.83 0.07 8.20
CA ILE A 12 -11.39 -0.03 8.42
C ILE A 12 -10.98 0.77 9.65
N ARG A 13 -11.64 1.90 9.91
CA ARG A 13 -11.36 2.79 11.04
C ARG A 13 -12.56 2.93 11.97
N LYS A 14 -12.32 2.73 13.26
CA LYS A 14 -13.24 3.02 14.37
C LYS A 14 -12.79 4.31 15.07
N ASP A 15 -13.73 5.04 15.68
CA ASP A 15 -13.43 6.36 16.28
C ASP A 15 -12.55 6.29 17.54
N SER A 16 -12.46 5.14 18.21
CA SER A 16 -11.67 4.91 19.42
C SER A 16 -10.31 4.26 19.17
N ASP A 17 -9.92 4.03 17.91
CA ASP A 17 -8.75 3.24 17.59
C ASP A 17 -7.45 4.03 17.79
N ILE A 18 -6.51 3.43 18.50
CA ILE A 18 -5.12 3.89 18.54
C ILE A 18 -4.48 3.58 17.19
N LEU A 19 -3.86 4.59 16.58
CA LEU A 19 -3.19 4.44 15.30
C LEU A 19 -1.83 3.76 15.47
N MET A 20 -1.80 2.45 15.33
CA MET A 20 -0.58 1.64 15.39
C MET A 20 0.15 1.58 14.05
N HIS A 21 1.46 1.31 14.08
CA HIS A 21 2.31 1.11 12.88
C HIS A 21 2.37 2.31 11.92
N HIS A 22 2.05 3.52 12.40
CA HIS A 22 2.07 4.75 11.61
C HIS A 22 3.37 5.54 11.85
N CYS A 23 4.49 4.87 11.64
CA CYS A 23 5.82 5.48 11.72
C CYS A 23 6.51 5.37 10.36
N ALA A 24 6.91 6.50 9.79
CA ALA A 24 7.63 6.54 8.53
C ALA A 24 9.00 5.86 8.65
N ARG A 25 9.48 5.27 7.57
CA ARG A 25 10.87 4.82 7.53
C ARG A 25 11.80 6.03 7.33
N PRO A 26 13.01 6.00 7.90
CA PRO A 26 14.00 7.01 7.58
C PRO A 26 14.42 6.88 6.11
N ASN A 27 14.49 8.01 5.42
CA ASN A 27 14.98 8.12 4.06
C ASN A 27 16.30 8.92 4.06
N LYS A 28 17.17 8.67 3.09
CA LYS A 28 18.37 9.46 2.87
C LYS A 28 17.99 10.75 2.13
N ASP A 29 18.76 11.82 2.30
CA ASP A 29 18.51 13.12 1.65
C ASP A 29 18.35 12.97 0.12
N ARG A 30 19.14 12.11 -0.48
CA ARG A 30 19.03 11.76 -1.90
C ARG A 30 17.67 11.17 -2.26
N ASP A 31 17.15 10.25 -1.44
CA ASP A 31 15.87 9.59 -1.70
C ASP A 31 14.71 10.59 -1.50
N ILE A 32 14.85 11.49 -0.53
CA ILE A 32 13.91 12.61 -0.29
C ILE A 32 13.85 13.52 -1.53
N GLU A 33 14.98 13.89 -2.11
CA GLU A 33 15.02 14.71 -3.32
C GLU A 33 14.40 14.01 -4.53
N ILE A 34 14.62 12.70 -4.69
CA ILE A 34 13.98 11.91 -5.76
C ILE A 34 12.46 11.85 -5.52
N TYR A 35 12.01 11.68 -4.28
CA TYR A 35 10.58 11.64 -3.95
C TYR A 35 9.90 12.96 -4.24
N ARG A 36 10.54 14.09 -3.87
CA ARG A 36 10.05 15.43 -4.19
C ARG A 36 9.79 15.57 -5.70
N ARG A 37 10.79 15.27 -6.53
CA ARG A 37 10.67 15.31 -8.00
C ARG A 37 9.59 14.38 -8.53
N THR A 38 9.47 13.19 -7.95
CA THR A 38 8.45 12.21 -8.37
C THR A 38 7.05 12.72 -8.07
N ILE A 39 6.84 13.33 -6.89
CA ILE A 39 5.54 13.90 -6.50
C ILE A 39 5.20 15.13 -7.35
N GLU A 40 6.18 16.00 -7.62
CA GLU A 40 6.00 17.17 -8.50
C GLU A 40 5.53 16.76 -9.91
N LEU A 41 6.17 15.74 -10.50
CA LEU A 41 5.77 15.20 -11.81
C LEU A 41 4.37 14.57 -11.78
N TRP A 42 4.04 13.89 -10.68
CA TRP A 42 2.71 13.34 -10.50
C TRP A 42 1.64 14.43 -10.41
N ASN A 43 1.89 15.47 -9.64
CA ASN A 43 0.98 16.61 -9.49
C ASN A 43 0.84 17.42 -10.78
N ASP A 44 1.86 17.41 -11.65
CA ASP A 44 1.84 18.04 -13.00
C ASP A 44 1.25 17.11 -14.07
N GLY A 45 0.12 16.47 -13.78
CA GLY A 45 -0.65 15.68 -14.75
C GLY A 45 -0.33 14.19 -14.75
N HIS A 46 -0.09 13.60 -13.58
CA HIS A 46 0.11 12.16 -13.35
C HIS A 46 1.28 11.55 -14.16
N LYS A 47 2.30 12.38 -14.41
CA LYS A 47 3.52 11.93 -15.09
C LYS A 47 4.39 11.07 -14.18
N ARG A 48 4.95 10.02 -14.75
CA ARG A 48 5.87 9.13 -14.02
C ARG A 48 7.30 9.54 -14.24
N LEU A 49 8.09 9.54 -13.17
CA LEU A 49 9.53 9.77 -13.24
C LEU A 49 10.22 8.61 -13.97
N ASN A 50 10.95 8.92 -15.05
CA ASN A 50 11.86 7.97 -15.64
C ASN A 50 13.22 8.09 -14.93
N TYR A 51 13.77 6.97 -14.47
CA TYR A 51 15.04 6.94 -13.74
C TYR A 51 16.21 7.57 -14.52
N ASN A 52 16.20 7.47 -15.84
CA ASN A 52 17.26 8.06 -16.69
C ASN A 52 17.20 9.59 -16.76
N ASP A 53 16.05 10.20 -16.44
CA ASP A 53 15.87 11.65 -16.43
C ASP A 53 16.40 12.32 -15.16
N LEU A 54 16.76 11.52 -14.14
CA LEU A 54 17.39 12.04 -12.93
C LEU A 54 18.79 12.59 -13.23
N PRO A 55 19.27 13.59 -12.47
CA PRO A 55 20.69 13.97 -12.45
C PRO A 55 21.59 12.79 -12.08
N ASP A 56 22.82 12.76 -12.57
CA ASP A 56 23.72 11.61 -12.38
C ASP A 56 24.10 11.38 -10.91
N GLU A 57 24.18 12.44 -10.11
CA GLU A 57 24.40 12.37 -8.66
C GLU A 57 23.30 11.65 -7.89
N LEU A 58 22.08 11.62 -8.43
CA LEU A 58 20.95 10.91 -7.83
C LEU A 58 20.83 9.44 -8.32
N LYS A 59 21.55 9.09 -9.36
CA LYS A 59 21.50 7.76 -9.98
C LYS A 59 22.50 6.79 -9.34
N THR A 60 22.03 5.88 -8.49
CA THR A 60 22.87 4.89 -7.80
C THR A 60 22.83 3.49 -8.39
N HIS A 61 21.75 3.15 -9.11
CA HIS A 61 21.63 1.83 -9.71
C HIS A 61 22.42 1.73 -11.02
N LYS A 62 23.14 0.64 -11.18
CA LYS A 62 23.89 0.33 -12.40
C LYS A 62 22.97 0.00 -13.59
N ASN A 63 21.79 -0.57 -13.31
CA ASN A 63 20.81 -0.90 -14.35
C ASN A 63 20.11 0.35 -14.86
N ARG A 64 20.35 0.69 -16.11
CA ARG A 64 19.77 1.83 -16.85
C ARG A 64 18.83 1.39 -17.99
N LYS A 65 18.51 0.09 -18.08
CA LYS A 65 17.73 -0.48 -19.19
C LYS A 65 16.36 -0.98 -18.77
N SER A 66 16.19 -1.39 -17.52
CA SER A 66 14.92 -1.92 -16.99
C SER A 66 14.57 -1.28 -15.66
N PHE A 67 13.29 -1.40 -15.25
CA PHE A 67 12.76 -0.80 -14.04
C PHE A 67 12.99 0.72 -13.97
N LEU A 68 12.80 1.41 -15.09
CA LEU A 68 13.03 2.84 -15.19
C LEU A 68 11.95 3.64 -14.45
N ASP A 69 10.80 3.05 -14.20
CA ASP A 69 9.65 3.60 -13.45
C ASP A 69 9.66 3.19 -11.96
N ARG A 70 10.84 2.96 -11.38
CA ARG A 70 11.01 2.44 -10.00
C ARG A 70 10.55 3.37 -8.89
N PHE A 71 10.31 4.63 -9.16
CA PHE A 71 9.77 5.61 -8.23
C PHE A 71 8.33 5.89 -8.60
N LYS A 72 7.38 5.49 -7.73
CA LYS A 72 5.95 5.64 -8.00
C LYS A 72 5.25 6.29 -6.81
N VAL A 73 4.43 7.26 -7.10
CA VAL A 73 3.50 7.84 -6.12
C VAL A 73 2.31 6.91 -5.97
N VAL A 74 1.83 6.75 -4.74
CA VAL A 74 0.54 6.11 -4.48
C VAL A 74 -0.55 7.06 -4.91
N GLU A 75 -1.48 6.59 -5.73
CA GLU A 75 -2.58 7.39 -6.26
C GLU A 75 -3.53 7.78 -5.12
N GLY A 76 -3.41 9.02 -4.62
CA GLY A 76 -4.18 9.50 -3.46
C GLY A 76 -5.51 10.15 -3.82
N ASP A 77 -5.66 10.56 -5.06
CA ASP A 77 -6.81 11.21 -5.69
C ASP A 77 -7.68 10.25 -6.51
N GLU A 78 -7.24 9.02 -6.70
CA GLU A 78 -7.94 7.96 -7.42
C GLU A 78 -8.71 7.03 -6.46
N ALA A 79 -9.67 6.28 -6.99
CA ALA A 79 -10.42 5.29 -6.21
C ALA A 79 -9.62 4.01 -5.88
N TYR A 80 -8.49 3.82 -6.52
CA TYR A 80 -7.60 2.67 -6.38
C TYR A 80 -6.14 3.10 -6.53
N CYS A 81 -5.23 2.29 -6.04
CA CYS A 81 -3.80 2.46 -6.29
C CYS A 81 -3.23 1.25 -7.04
N HIS A 82 -2.00 1.37 -7.51
CA HIS A 82 -1.30 0.23 -8.12
C HIS A 82 -1.10 -0.92 -7.11
N THR A 83 -0.97 -2.14 -7.62
CA THR A 83 -0.92 -3.37 -6.82
C THR A 83 0.17 -3.33 -5.75
N MET A 84 -0.24 -3.60 -4.50
CA MET A 84 0.67 -3.76 -3.37
C MET A 84 1.42 -5.09 -3.49
N LEU A 85 2.75 -5.03 -3.42
CA LEU A 85 3.62 -6.21 -3.55
C LEU A 85 4.56 -6.32 -2.34
N ALA A 86 4.98 -7.55 -2.02
CA ALA A 86 5.86 -7.85 -0.88
C ALA A 86 7.21 -7.10 -0.93
N HIS A 87 7.67 -6.66 -2.10
CA HIS A 87 8.91 -5.90 -2.22
C HIS A 87 8.86 -4.49 -1.59
N ILE A 88 7.68 -4.00 -1.19
CA ILE A 88 7.55 -2.78 -0.35
C ILE A 88 8.40 -2.88 0.93
N SER A 89 8.66 -4.09 1.40
CA SER A 89 9.53 -4.37 2.56
C SER A 89 10.97 -3.88 2.36
N LYS A 90 11.47 -3.78 1.12
CA LYS A 90 12.86 -3.44 0.80
C LYS A 90 13.13 -1.94 0.92
N ASP A 91 12.59 -1.12 0.04
CA ASP A 91 12.92 0.31 -0.04
C ASP A 91 11.72 1.26 -0.05
N GLY A 92 10.55 0.81 -0.53
CA GLY A 92 9.33 1.61 -0.60
C GLY A 92 9.30 2.61 -1.75
N HIS A 93 10.25 2.58 -2.67
CA HIS A 93 10.32 3.51 -3.81
C HIS A 93 9.11 3.42 -4.74
N TYR A 94 8.47 2.25 -4.80
CA TYR A 94 7.22 2.04 -5.53
C TYR A 94 5.96 2.57 -4.82
N PHE A 95 6.11 3.09 -3.59
CA PHE A 95 4.98 3.48 -2.75
C PHE A 95 5.28 4.79 -2.03
N ILE A 96 5.51 5.85 -2.82
CA ILE A 96 5.79 7.20 -2.31
C ILE A 96 4.46 7.84 -1.91
N HIS A 97 4.42 8.48 -0.74
CA HIS A 97 3.26 9.22 -0.26
C HIS A 97 2.96 10.41 -1.19
N PRO A 98 1.70 10.68 -1.58
CA PRO A 98 1.39 11.71 -2.57
C PRO A 98 1.55 13.15 -2.07
N ASP A 99 1.56 13.36 -0.77
CA ASP A 99 1.71 14.68 -0.17
C ASP A 99 3.14 15.20 -0.32
N ILE A 100 3.27 16.32 -1.05
CA ILE A 100 4.56 16.95 -1.35
C ILE A 100 5.29 17.43 -0.10
N GLU A 101 4.60 17.73 0.99
CA GLU A 101 5.22 18.19 2.23
C GLU A 101 5.89 17.06 3.03
N GLN A 102 5.56 15.81 2.73
CA GLN A 102 6.03 14.67 3.52
C GLN A 102 7.26 13.97 2.95
N HIS A 103 7.52 14.02 1.65
CA HIS A 103 8.69 13.45 0.96
C HIS A 103 9.13 12.07 1.47
N ARG A 104 8.20 11.15 1.66
CA ARG A 104 8.45 9.81 2.24
C ARG A 104 7.72 8.70 1.49
N SER A 105 8.10 7.47 1.73
CA SER A 105 7.26 6.33 1.39
C SER A 105 6.12 6.16 2.41
N ILE A 106 5.08 5.43 2.04
CA ILE A 106 3.95 5.13 2.94
C ILE A 106 4.41 4.31 4.15
N THR A 107 3.69 4.46 5.25
CA THR A 107 3.88 3.70 6.49
C THR A 107 3.26 2.31 6.39
N VAL A 108 3.57 1.44 7.36
CA VAL A 108 2.94 0.11 7.48
C VAL A 108 1.42 0.24 7.58
N ARG A 109 0.92 1.21 8.38
CA ARG A 109 -0.52 1.41 8.54
C ARG A 109 -1.20 1.90 7.25
N GLU A 110 -0.58 2.80 6.52
CA GLU A 110 -1.09 3.26 5.22
C GLU A 110 -1.13 2.11 4.20
N ALA A 111 -0.09 1.28 4.13
CA ALA A 111 -0.07 0.08 3.30
C ALA A 111 -1.16 -0.92 3.72
N ALA A 112 -1.37 -1.12 5.03
CA ALA A 112 -2.42 -1.99 5.55
C ALA A 112 -3.82 -1.50 5.16
N ARG A 113 -4.08 -0.19 5.23
CA ARG A 113 -5.34 0.42 4.80
C ARG A 113 -5.60 0.24 3.32
N ILE A 114 -4.58 0.36 2.47
CA ILE A 114 -4.68 0.08 1.03
C ILE A 114 -5.10 -1.38 0.79
N GLN A 115 -4.60 -2.31 1.59
CA GLN A 115 -5.00 -3.72 1.59
C GLN A 115 -6.27 -3.99 2.42
N SER A 116 -7.01 -2.94 2.80
CA SER A 116 -8.26 -2.96 3.57
C SER A 116 -8.19 -3.68 4.93
N PHE A 117 -7.00 -3.78 5.54
CA PHE A 117 -6.89 -4.24 6.93
C PHE A 117 -7.50 -3.20 7.89
N PRO A 118 -8.23 -3.64 8.91
CA PRO A 118 -8.75 -2.73 9.93
C PRO A 118 -7.62 -2.10 10.76
N ASP A 119 -7.87 -0.90 11.33
CA ASP A 119 -6.85 -0.15 12.08
C ASP A 119 -6.47 -0.80 13.41
N ASP A 120 -7.31 -1.67 13.95
CA ASP A 120 -7.05 -2.47 15.15
C ASP A 120 -6.28 -3.76 14.86
N TYR A 121 -6.00 -4.08 13.58
CA TYR A 121 -5.16 -5.23 13.24
C TYR A 121 -3.69 -4.95 13.56
N PHE A 122 -3.11 -5.81 14.39
CA PHE A 122 -1.70 -5.72 14.78
C PHE A 122 -0.83 -6.64 13.93
N PHE A 123 0.25 -6.08 13.37
CA PHE A 123 1.25 -6.84 12.61
C PHE A 123 2.45 -7.14 13.52
N GLU A 124 2.83 -8.39 13.61
CA GLU A 124 3.94 -8.85 14.43
C GLU A 124 5.31 -8.60 13.80
N GLY A 125 6.31 -8.42 14.66
CA GLY A 125 7.72 -8.35 14.28
C GLY A 125 8.17 -6.96 13.79
N PRO A 126 9.40 -6.88 13.27
CA PRO A 126 9.97 -5.62 12.80
C PRO A 126 9.26 -5.11 11.54
N ARG A 127 9.37 -3.80 11.28
CA ARG A 127 8.72 -3.11 10.13
C ARG A 127 8.84 -3.87 8.80
N THR A 128 10.02 -4.45 8.51
CA THR A 128 10.22 -5.22 7.27
C THR A 128 9.31 -6.43 7.21
N ALA A 129 9.16 -7.18 8.32
CA ALA A 129 8.27 -8.32 8.40
C ALA A 129 6.80 -7.90 8.27
N GLN A 130 6.41 -6.77 8.88
CA GLN A 130 5.07 -6.20 8.77
C GLN A 130 4.71 -5.86 7.31
N PHE A 131 5.62 -5.24 6.57
CA PHE A 131 5.43 -4.98 5.13
C PHE A 131 5.34 -6.27 4.30
N VAL A 132 6.11 -7.31 4.63
CA VAL A 132 6.02 -8.61 3.96
C VAL A 132 4.64 -9.25 4.17
N GLN A 133 4.12 -9.19 5.41
CA GLN A 133 2.78 -9.70 5.72
C GLN A 133 1.71 -8.99 4.89
N ILE A 134 1.76 -7.66 4.81
CA ILE A 134 0.81 -6.87 4.05
C ILE A 134 0.93 -7.14 2.55
N GLY A 135 2.14 -7.16 2.00
CA GLY A 135 2.37 -7.32 0.57
C GLY A 135 2.06 -8.73 0.04
N ASN A 136 2.03 -9.74 0.92
CA ASN A 136 1.63 -11.11 0.58
C ASN A 136 0.14 -11.38 0.83
N ALA A 137 -0.56 -10.47 1.49
CA ALA A 137 -1.97 -10.67 1.81
C ALA A 137 -2.88 -10.43 0.60
N VAL A 138 -3.97 -11.17 0.53
CA VAL A 138 -5.13 -10.77 -0.27
C VAL A 138 -5.85 -9.64 0.48
N PRO A 139 -6.26 -8.55 -0.18
CA PRO A 139 -7.02 -7.49 0.48
C PRO A 139 -8.23 -8.04 1.23
N THR A 140 -8.41 -7.68 2.49
CA THR A 140 -9.38 -8.35 3.38
C THR A 140 -10.82 -8.21 2.90
N LEU A 141 -11.20 -7.04 2.36
CA LEU A 141 -12.54 -6.84 1.78
C LEU A 141 -12.75 -7.67 0.50
N MET A 142 -11.71 -7.84 -0.32
CA MET A 142 -11.76 -8.72 -1.50
C MET A 142 -11.93 -10.19 -1.07
N ALA A 143 -11.15 -10.65 -0.09
CA ALA A 143 -11.26 -12.00 0.45
C ALA A 143 -12.67 -12.28 1.01
N LYS A 144 -13.25 -11.31 1.72
CA LYS A 144 -14.62 -11.38 2.22
C LYS A 144 -15.63 -11.55 1.07
N GLY A 145 -15.55 -10.71 0.03
CA GLY A 145 -16.47 -10.82 -1.12
C GLY A 145 -16.36 -12.16 -1.86
N ILE A 146 -15.15 -12.69 -2.00
CA ILE A 146 -14.93 -14.02 -2.58
C ILE A 146 -15.58 -15.12 -1.69
N ALA A 147 -15.35 -15.06 -0.38
CA ALA A 147 -15.91 -16.02 0.57
C ALA A 147 -17.44 -16.00 0.59
N GLU A 148 -18.05 -14.81 0.55
CA GLU A 148 -19.51 -14.64 0.47
C GLU A 148 -20.06 -15.22 -0.84
N GLY A 149 -19.37 -15.02 -1.97
CA GLY A 149 -19.73 -15.62 -3.26
C GLY A 149 -19.72 -17.16 -3.20
N ILE A 150 -18.65 -17.74 -2.66
CA ILE A 150 -18.54 -19.20 -2.51
C ILE A 150 -19.62 -19.74 -1.56
N ALA A 151 -19.86 -19.10 -0.42
CA ALA A 151 -20.88 -19.52 0.53
C ALA A 151 -22.28 -19.52 -0.09
N ASN A 152 -22.60 -18.51 -0.90
CA ASN A 152 -23.88 -18.42 -1.60
C ASN A 152 -24.06 -19.55 -2.63
N GLU A 153 -23.03 -19.92 -3.37
CA GLU A 153 -23.11 -21.04 -4.31
C GLU A 153 -23.27 -22.39 -3.60
N LEU A 154 -22.51 -22.65 -2.53
CA LEU A 154 -22.64 -23.86 -1.73
C LEU A 154 -24.04 -24.01 -1.12
N SER A 155 -24.63 -22.90 -0.64
CA SER A 155 -26.01 -22.91 -0.11
C SER A 155 -27.05 -23.23 -1.17
N LYS A 156 -26.88 -22.79 -2.42
CA LYS A 156 -27.78 -23.14 -3.53
C LYS A 156 -27.72 -24.64 -3.91
N GLU A 157 -26.54 -25.25 -3.79
CA GLU A 157 -26.33 -26.65 -4.07
C GLU A 157 -26.75 -27.60 -2.93
N GLY A 158 -27.27 -27.05 -1.81
CA GLY A 158 -27.72 -27.84 -0.64
C GLY A 158 -26.56 -28.49 0.15
N ILE A 159 -25.32 -28.01 -0.08
CA ILE A 159 -24.13 -28.44 0.67
C ILE A 159 -24.06 -27.60 1.95
N ASP A 160 -25.03 -27.80 2.84
CA ASP A 160 -24.94 -27.27 4.20
C ASP A 160 -23.84 -28.02 4.95
N GLY A 161 -22.79 -27.31 5.35
CA GLY A 161 -21.64 -27.83 6.10
C GLY A 161 -21.98 -28.34 7.49
N LYS A 162 -22.95 -29.25 7.60
CA LYS A 162 -23.24 -30.01 8.81
C LYS A 162 -22.70 -31.43 8.70
N GLN A 163 -21.39 -31.55 8.83
CA GLN A 163 -20.81 -32.76 9.39
C GLN A 163 -19.78 -32.32 10.44
N SER A 164 -20.24 -32.26 11.70
CA SER A 164 -19.36 -32.34 12.86
C SER A 164 -18.71 -33.71 12.85
N PRO A 165 -17.39 -33.85 12.93
CA PRO A 165 -16.77 -35.15 13.17
C PRO A 165 -17.13 -35.61 14.57
N THR A 166 -17.66 -36.80 14.67
CA THR A 166 -17.81 -37.60 15.88
C THR A 166 -16.45 -37.96 16.45
#